data_088c16b0f44b25adb01a0e3340ba281f
#
_entry.id   088c16b0f44b25adb01a0e3340ba281f
#
_cell.length_a   1.000
_cell.length_b   1.000
_cell.length_c   1.000
_cell.angle_alpha   90.00
_cell.angle_beta   90.00
_cell.angle_gamma   90.00
#
_symmetry.space_group_name_H-M   'P 1'
#
loop_
_entity.id
_entity.type
_entity.pdbx_description
1 polymer ?
#
loop_
_entity_poly.entity_id
_entity_poly.type
_entity_poly.pdbx_seq_one_letter_code
_entity_poly.pdbx_strand_id
1 'polypeptide(L)'
;FRAYSIFSQLRVLLPTNTLLKTIWKQRLSILGTQIVVFSLLLIFSVVIHFLEKDLQPEAFGNILDSMWYGIATLTTVGYGDVTPVSDLGKLISSFAMFLGIAMFALPAAILASAYYEDIQKRNFLVSLEAITEINLFSNLPIGAITKINSKLEPLVLPVKQVVLVLN
;
A
#
# COMPACT_ATOMS: atom_id res chain seq x y z
N PHE A 1 -7.29 -28.10 -23.28
CA PHE A 1 -6.43 -27.13 -24.00
C PHE A 1 -6.81 -25.66 -23.75
N ARG A 2 -8.09 -25.32 -23.61
CA ARG A 2 -8.54 -23.93 -23.37
C ARG A 2 -8.18 -23.38 -21.98
N ALA A 3 -8.17 -24.22 -20.94
CA ALA A 3 -7.81 -23.78 -19.57
C ALA A 3 -6.34 -23.36 -19.46
N TYR A 4 -5.43 -24.02 -20.17
CA TYR A 4 -4.01 -23.69 -20.18
C TYR A 4 -3.73 -22.33 -20.83
N SER A 5 -4.45 -21.99 -21.91
CA SER A 5 -4.37 -20.70 -22.59
C SER A 5 -4.86 -19.55 -21.70
N ILE A 6 -5.94 -19.76 -20.95
CA ILE A 6 -6.45 -18.77 -20.00
C ILE A 6 -5.48 -18.56 -18.83
N PHE A 7 -4.88 -19.63 -18.30
CA PHE A 7 -3.88 -19.56 -17.24
C PHE A 7 -2.58 -18.86 -17.68
N SER A 8 -2.17 -19.06 -18.93
CA SER A 8 -0.99 -18.38 -19.47
C SER A 8 -1.23 -16.89 -19.70
N GLN A 9 -2.43 -16.50 -20.13
CA GLN A 9 -2.83 -15.10 -20.26
C GLN A 9 -3.00 -14.41 -18.90
N LEU A 10 -3.54 -15.10 -17.89
CA LEU A 10 -3.60 -14.61 -16.52
C LEU A 10 -2.21 -14.37 -15.92
N ARG A 11 -1.22 -15.17 -16.27
CA ARG A 11 0.18 -14.99 -15.82
C ARG A 11 0.80 -13.71 -16.39
N VAL A 12 0.39 -13.27 -17.56
CA VAL A 12 0.83 -12.01 -18.19
C VAL A 12 0.06 -10.80 -17.62
N LEU A 13 -1.21 -10.99 -17.27
CA LEU A 13 -2.08 -9.94 -16.74
C LEU A 13 -1.89 -9.68 -15.24
N LEU A 14 -1.41 -10.66 -14.48
CA LEU A 14 -1.12 -10.48 -13.06
C LEU A 14 0.35 -10.06 -12.88
N PRO A 15 0.65 -8.82 -12.53
CA PRO A 15 2.01 -8.35 -12.25
C PRO A 15 2.50 -8.83 -10.86
N THR A 16 2.22 -10.11 -10.53
CA THR A 16 2.56 -10.72 -9.24
C THR A 16 4.05 -10.59 -8.95
N ASN A 17 4.90 -10.75 -9.97
CA ASN A 17 6.34 -10.57 -9.83
C ASN A 17 6.72 -9.12 -9.51
N THR A 18 5.95 -8.14 -9.99
CA THR A 18 6.20 -6.72 -9.72
C THR A 18 5.80 -6.37 -8.28
N LEU A 19 4.63 -6.82 -7.83
CA LEU A 19 4.18 -6.60 -6.46
C LEU A 19 5.11 -7.24 -5.44
N LEU A 20 5.52 -8.51 -5.66
CA LEU A 20 6.46 -9.20 -4.77
C LEU A 20 7.83 -8.51 -4.73
N LYS A 21 8.34 -8.06 -5.88
CA LYS A 21 9.59 -7.28 -5.95
C LYS A 21 9.45 -5.95 -5.21
N THR A 22 8.33 -5.25 -5.37
CA THR A 22 8.07 -3.97 -4.67
C THR A 22 8.00 -4.17 -3.16
N ILE A 23 7.29 -5.19 -2.68
CA ILE A 23 7.23 -5.54 -1.26
C ILE A 23 8.63 -5.84 -0.71
N TRP A 24 9.40 -6.66 -1.43
CA TRP A 24 10.77 -7.01 -1.02
C TRP A 24 11.70 -5.80 -0.98
N LYS A 25 11.58 -4.89 -1.95
CA LYS A 25 12.34 -3.64 -2.02
C LYS A 25 11.99 -2.69 -0.87
N GLN A 26 10.73 -2.63 -0.48
CA GLN A 26 10.21 -1.76 0.59
C GLN A 26 10.14 -2.44 1.96
N ARG A 27 10.69 -3.64 2.11
CA ARG A 27 10.59 -4.44 3.35
C ARG A 27 11.01 -3.69 4.61
N LEU A 28 12.08 -2.87 4.54
CA LEU A 28 12.54 -2.10 5.70
C LEU A 28 11.57 -0.99 6.09
N SER A 29 10.98 -0.30 5.11
CA SER A 29 9.96 0.73 5.37
C SER A 29 8.69 0.11 5.95
N ILE A 30 8.27 -1.04 5.41
CA ILE A 30 7.12 -1.80 5.91
C ILE A 30 7.39 -2.31 7.35
N LEU A 31 8.56 -2.89 7.60
CA LEU A 31 8.94 -3.33 8.94
C LEU A 31 8.99 -2.16 9.93
N GLY A 32 9.53 -1.02 9.52
CA GLY A 32 9.54 0.19 10.35
C GLY A 32 8.13 0.64 10.75
N THR A 33 7.20 0.69 9.79
CA THR A 33 5.80 1.02 10.10
C THR A 33 5.14 -0.01 11.00
N GLN A 34 5.40 -1.31 10.80
CA GLN A 34 4.87 -2.36 11.67
C GLN A 34 5.39 -2.28 13.11
N ILE A 35 6.66 -1.92 13.29
CA ILE A 35 7.23 -1.70 14.64
C ILE A 35 6.50 -0.54 15.33
N VAL A 36 6.26 0.57 14.63
CA VAL A 36 5.51 1.70 15.17
C VAL A 36 4.09 1.30 15.55
N VAL A 37 3.37 0.59 14.66
CA VAL A 37 2.01 0.09 14.93
C VAL A 37 1.99 -0.81 16.16
N PHE A 38 2.93 -1.76 16.26
CA PHE A 38 3.00 -2.68 17.39
C PHE A 38 3.35 -1.96 18.70
N SER A 39 4.25 -0.97 18.65
CA SER A 39 4.61 -0.17 19.83
C SER A 39 3.41 0.62 20.36
N LEU A 40 2.62 1.23 19.46
CA LEU A 40 1.41 1.95 19.84
C LEU A 40 0.31 1.02 20.35
N LEU A 41 0.18 -0.18 19.78
CA LEU A 41 -0.70 -1.23 20.31
C LEU A 41 -0.32 -1.59 21.75
N LEU A 42 0.97 -1.82 22.02
CA LEU A 42 1.45 -2.13 23.37
C LEU A 42 1.15 -0.99 24.36
N ILE A 43 1.46 0.25 23.97
CA ILE A 43 1.19 1.42 24.82
C ILE A 43 -0.31 1.53 25.12
N PHE A 44 -1.15 1.42 24.10
CA PHE A 44 -2.60 1.45 24.25
C PHE A 44 -3.11 0.33 25.17
N SER A 45 -2.62 -0.90 24.97
CA SER A 45 -3.01 -2.06 25.77
C SER A 45 -2.62 -1.90 27.24
N VAL A 46 -1.43 -1.36 27.52
CA VAL A 46 -0.99 -1.07 28.87
C VAL A 46 -1.88 -0.02 29.53
N VAL A 47 -2.20 1.06 28.81
CA VAL A 47 -3.06 2.13 29.33
C VAL A 47 -4.45 1.61 29.65
N ILE A 48 -5.07 0.86 28.73
CA ILE A 48 -6.40 0.27 28.95
C ILE A 48 -6.38 -0.75 30.10
N HIS A 49 -5.35 -1.59 30.18
CA HIS A 49 -5.17 -2.49 31.31
C HIS A 49 -5.24 -1.75 32.65
N PHE A 50 -4.46 -0.68 32.81
CA PHE A 50 -4.46 0.07 34.08
C PHE A 50 -5.78 0.78 34.37
N LEU A 51 -6.55 1.17 33.38
CA LEU A 51 -7.83 1.84 33.56
C LEU A 51 -8.97 0.87 33.89
N GLU A 52 -8.93 -0.37 33.37
CA GLU A 52 -10.07 -1.29 33.39
C GLU A 52 -9.85 -2.53 34.29
N LYS A 53 -8.60 -2.87 34.64
CA LYS A 53 -8.28 -4.12 35.39
C LYS A 53 -9.05 -4.26 36.69
N ASP A 54 -9.30 -3.17 37.41
CA ASP A 54 -10.00 -3.18 38.70
C ASP A 54 -11.53 -3.24 38.52
N LEU A 55 -12.03 -2.78 37.36
CA LEU A 55 -13.45 -2.80 37.02
C LEU A 55 -13.86 -4.08 36.29
N GLN A 56 -12.97 -4.62 35.48
CA GLN A 56 -13.18 -5.80 34.64
C GLN A 56 -11.95 -6.73 34.67
N PRO A 57 -11.66 -7.38 35.80
CA PRO A 57 -10.46 -8.20 35.95
C PRO A 57 -10.43 -9.41 35.00
N GLU A 58 -11.58 -9.95 34.59
CA GLU A 58 -11.67 -11.08 33.66
C GLU A 58 -11.32 -10.65 32.22
N ALA A 59 -11.61 -9.42 31.82
CA ALA A 59 -11.44 -8.92 30.47
C ALA A 59 -10.12 -8.14 30.29
N PHE A 60 -9.64 -7.47 31.33
CA PHE A 60 -8.47 -6.61 31.30
C PHE A 60 -7.47 -6.92 32.41
N GLY A 61 -7.56 -8.09 33.05
CA GLY A 61 -6.73 -8.47 34.20
C GLY A 61 -5.26 -8.64 33.88
N ASN A 62 -4.91 -8.85 32.62
CA ASN A 62 -3.52 -8.89 32.15
C ASN A 62 -3.35 -8.08 30.83
N ILE A 63 -2.10 -7.83 30.49
CA ILE A 63 -1.77 -7.01 29.30
C ILE A 63 -2.16 -7.76 28.01
N LEU A 64 -2.06 -9.09 27.97
CA LEU A 64 -2.40 -9.87 26.77
C LEU A 64 -3.89 -9.82 26.46
N ASP A 65 -4.76 -9.89 27.47
CA ASP A 65 -6.21 -9.72 27.30
C ASP A 65 -6.53 -8.31 26.81
N SER A 66 -5.85 -7.31 27.37
CA SER A 66 -5.96 -5.92 26.90
C SER A 66 -5.44 -5.73 25.48
N MET A 67 -4.42 -6.48 25.06
CA MET A 67 -3.93 -6.51 23.67
C MET A 67 -4.95 -7.10 22.72
N TRP A 68 -5.70 -8.12 23.11
CA TRP A 68 -6.81 -8.66 22.31
C TRP A 68 -7.79 -7.56 21.94
N TYR A 69 -8.26 -6.82 22.96
CA TYR A 69 -9.11 -5.65 22.72
C TYR A 69 -8.44 -4.61 21.84
N GLY A 70 -7.17 -4.31 22.10
CA GLY A 70 -6.39 -3.35 21.32
C GLY A 70 -6.28 -3.73 19.86
N ILE A 71 -5.98 -4.99 19.57
CA ILE A 71 -5.91 -5.50 18.19
C ILE A 71 -7.28 -5.37 17.51
N ALA A 72 -8.34 -5.89 18.13
CA ALA A 72 -9.69 -5.86 17.57
C ALA A 72 -10.16 -4.42 17.28
N THR A 73 -9.82 -3.48 18.14
CA THR A 73 -10.20 -2.08 18.05
C THR A 73 -9.38 -1.32 17.00
N LEU A 74 -8.05 -1.38 17.08
CA LEU A 74 -7.17 -0.67 16.16
C LEU A 74 -7.26 -1.20 14.73
N THR A 75 -7.52 -2.50 14.55
CA THR A 75 -7.74 -3.10 13.22
C THR A 75 -9.15 -2.88 12.66
N THR A 76 -10.01 -2.18 13.40
CA THR A 76 -11.41 -1.91 13.03
C THR A 76 -12.30 -3.16 12.92
N VAL A 77 -11.87 -4.31 13.46
CA VAL A 77 -12.67 -5.54 13.49
C VAL A 77 -13.81 -5.43 14.50
N GLY A 78 -13.50 -4.97 15.75
CA GLY A 78 -14.48 -4.60 16.77
C GLY A 78 -15.46 -5.72 17.10
N TYR A 79 -14.99 -6.88 17.56
CA TYR A 79 -15.88 -8.00 17.94
C TYR A 79 -16.93 -7.61 19.00
N GLY A 80 -16.64 -6.65 19.87
CA GLY A 80 -17.55 -6.20 20.92
C GLY A 80 -17.68 -7.17 22.09
N ASP A 81 -16.89 -8.21 22.12
CA ASP A 81 -16.81 -9.20 23.21
C ASP A 81 -16.21 -8.61 24.49
N VAL A 82 -15.25 -7.69 24.32
CA VAL A 82 -14.60 -6.92 25.39
C VAL A 82 -14.64 -5.46 25.03
N THR A 83 -15.11 -4.61 25.96
CA THR A 83 -15.15 -3.15 25.79
C THR A 83 -14.92 -2.45 27.11
N PRO A 84 -14.26 -1.29 27.17
CA PRO A 84 -14.05 -0.54 28.40
C PRO A 84 -15.39 -0.01 28.96
N VAL A 85 -15.55 -0.07 30.26
CA VAL A 85 -16.73 0.47 30.96
C VAL A 85 -16.47 1.84 31.58
N SER A 86 -15.20 2.15 31.93
CA SER A 86 -14.84 3.45 32.48
C SER A 86 -14.95 4.56 31.43
N ASP A 87 -15.30 5.78 31.88
CA ASP A 87 -15.39 6.91 30.96
C ASP A 87 -14.06 7.31 30.37
N LEU A 88 -12.95 7.19 31.14
CA LEU A 88 -11.59 7.40 30.63
C LEU A 88 -11.19 6.31 29.63
N GLY A 89 -11.51 5.05 29.90
CA GLY A 89 -11.27 3.94 28.99
C GLY A 89 -11.99 4.14 27.65
N LYS A 90 -13.25 4.56 27.67
CA LYS A 90 -14.02 4.90 26.46
C LYS A 90 -13.43 6.07 25.70
N LEU A 91 -13.01 7.15 26.41
CA LEU A 91 -12.40 8.31 25.78
C LEU A 91 -11.09 7.95 25.07
N ILE A 92 -10.19 7.23 25.77
CA ILE A 92 -8.91 6.80 25.22
C ILE A 92 -9.10 5.82 24.06
N SER A 93 -10.06 4.91 24.18
CA SER A 93 -10.40 3.99 23.09
C SER A 93 -10.92 4.72 21.85
N SER A 94 -11.77 5.74 22.04
CA SER A 94 -12.26 6.55 20.92
C SER A 94 -11.11 7.24 20.17
N PHE A 95 -10.15 7.80 20.91
CA PHE A 95 -8.96 8.38 20.30
C PHE A 95 -8.09 7.35 19.60
N ALA A 96 -7.90 6.18 20.21
CA ALA A 96 -7.15 5.08 19.62
C ALA A 96 -7.78 4.56 18.32
N MET A 97 -9.12 4.53 18.20
CA MET A 97 -9.83 4.16 16.98
C MET A 97 -9.46 5.08 15.82
N PHE A 98 -9.40 6.40 16.02
CA PHE A 98 -8.95 7.35 14.98
C PHE A 98 -7.49 7.11 14.60
N LEU A 99 -6.61 6.90 15.58
CA LEU A 99 -5.21 6.58 15.33
C LEU A 99 -5.06 5.25 14.57
N GLY A 100 -5.85 4.24 14.93
CA GLY A 100 -5.84 2.93 14.26
C GLY A 100 -6.06 3.06 12.75
N ILE A 101 -7.08 3.81 12.33
CA ILE A 101 -7.37 4.05 10.91
C ILE A 101 -6.16 4.68 10.20
N ALA A 102 -5.57 5.73 10.79
CA ALA A 102 -4.42 6.41 10.21
C ALA A 102 -3.20 5.49 10.10
N MET A 103 -2.97 4.63 11.09
CA MET A 103 -1.83 3.72 11.15
C MET A 103 -1.88 2.62 10.09
N PHE A 104 -3.06 2.07 9.80
CA PHE A 104 -3.21 1.07 8.74
C PHE A 104 -3.11 1.69 7.34
N ALA A 105 -3.37 2.98 7.19
CA ALA A 105 -3.19 3.67 5.93
C ALA A 105 -1.70 3.81 5.53
N LEU A 106 -0.75 3.88 6.48
CA LEU A 106 0.66 4.09 6.20
C LEU A 106 1.32 2.97 5.38
N PRO A 107 1.24 1.68 5.76
CA PRO A 107 1.80 0.60 4.94
C PRO A 107 1.18 0.53 3.54
N ALA A 108 -0.13 0.77 3.45
CA ALA A 108 -0.84 0.79 2.17
C ALA A 108 -0.36 1.94 1.27
N ALA A 109 -0.15 3.13 1.81
CA ALA A 109 0.37 4.29 1.09
C ALA A 109 1.80 4.05 0.59
N ILE A 110 2.67 3.45 1.42
CA ILE A 110 4.04 3.08 1.04
C ILE A 110 4.05 2.11 -0.15
N LEU A 111 3.20 1.08 -0.09
CA LEU A 111 3.09 0.11 -1.17
C LEU A 111 2.52 0.74 -2.45
N ALA A 112 1.50 1.57 -2.33
CA ALA A 112 0.89 2.26 -3.46
C ALA A 112 1.88 3.21 -4.14
N SER A 113 2.63 4.01 -3.39
CA SER A 113 3.62 4.93 -3.94
C SER A 113 4.76 4.20 -4.63
N ALA A 114 5.29 3.13 -4.01
CA ALA A 114 6.36 2.34 -4.60
C ALA A 114 5.93 1.59 -5.87
N TYR A 115 4.69 1.09 -5.89
CA TYR A 115 4.12 0.47 -7.09
C TYR A 115 3.94 1.49 -8.22
N TYR A 116 3.45 2.69 -7.90
CA TYR A 116 3.31 3.78 -8.85
C TYR A 116 4.67 4.20 -9.45
N GLU A 117 5.71 4.32 -8.62
CA GLU A 117 7.07 4.61 -9.12
C GLU A 117 7.58 3.53 -10.09
N ASP A 118 7.36 2.26 -9.79
CA ASP A 118 7.80 1.16 -10.65
C ASP A 118 7.07 1.16 -12.00
N ILE A 119 5.78 1.53 -12.03
CA ILE A 119 5.02 1.71 -13.26
C ILE A 119 5.55 2.89 -14.06
N GLN A 120 5.77 4.03 -13.42
CA GLN A 120 6.30 5.24 -14.05
C GLN A 120 7.66 4.97 -14.71
N LYS A 121 8.57 4.31 -13.99
CA LYS A 121 9.89 3.94 -14.53
C LYS A 121 9.80 3.02 -15.73
N ARG A 122 8.88 2.06 -15.69
CA ARG A 122 8.67 1.14 -16.82
C ARG A 122 8.13 1.86 -18.05
N ASN A 123 7.12 2.70 -17.87
CA ASN A 123 6.55 3.49 -18.96
C ASN A 123 7.58 4.43 -19.58
N PHE A 124 8.43 5.04 -18.74
CA PHE A 124 9.52 5.89 -19.21
C PHE A 124 10.54 5.13 -20.06
N LEU A 125 10.96 3.93 -19.64
CA LEU A 125 11.91 3.12 -20.40
C LEU A 125 11.34 2.64 -21.74
N VAL A 126 10.08 2.19 -21.74
CA VAL A 126 9.39 1.80 -22.99
C VAL A 126 9.25 2.98 -23.95
N SER A 127 8.95 4.17 -23.45
CA SER A 127 8.84 5.38 -24.26
C SER A 127 10.19 5.79 -24.84
N LEU A 128 11.28 5.68 -24.08
CA LEU A 128 12.63 5.96 -24.59
C LEU A 128 13.04 4.98 -25.69
N GLU A 129 12.79 3.68 -25.50
CA GLU A 129 13.10 2.64 -26.49
C GLU A 129 12.32 2.88 -27.79
N ALA A 130 11.01 3.16 -27.69
CA ALA A 130 10.17 3.48 -28.84
C ALA A 130 10.64 4.74 -29.60
N ILE A 131 11.13 5.77 -28.91
CA ILE A 131 11.64 6.99 -29.55
C ILE A 131 12.97 6.71 -30.24
N THR A 132 13.85 5.89 -29.67
CA THR A 132 15.16 5.57 -30.28
C THR A 132 15.03 4.69 -31.53
N GLU A 133 13.96 3.90 -31.66
CA GLU A 133 13.67 3.12 -32.86
C GLU A 133 13.25 3.97 -34.07
N ILE A 134 12.80 5.21 -33.85
CA ILE A 134 12.44 6.13 -34.93
C ILE A 134 13.72 6.68 -35.57
N ASN A 135 13.92 6.44 -36.86
CA ASN A 135 15.11 6.85 -37.62
C ASN A 135 15.45 8.35 -37.43
N LEU A 136 14.44 9.20 -37.23
CA LEU A 136 14.63 10.64 -37.01
C LEU A 136 15.38 10.96 -35.71
N PHE A 137 15.26 10.12 -34.70
CA PHE A 137 15.79 10.34 -33.36
C PHE A 137 16.98 9.42 -33.01
N SER A 138 17.29 8.45 -33.87
CA SER A 138 18.35 7.43 -33.63
C SER A 138 19.74 8.04 -33.42
N ASN A 139 20.02 9.20 -33.99
CA ASN A 139 21.31 9.89 -33.90
C ASN A 139 21.36 10.99 -32.82
N LEU A 140 20.31 11.14 -32.01
CA LEU A 140 20.29 12.16 -30.98
C LEU A 140 20.97 11.66 -29.69
N PRO A 141 21.70 12.53 -28.97
CA PRO A 141 22.23 12.19 -27.66
C PRO A 141 21.11 11.93 -26.67
N ILE A 142 21.32 10.96 -25.75
CA ILE A 142 20.32 10.51 -24.76
C ILE A 142 19.68 11.69 -24.01
N GLY A 143 20.45 12.74 -23.68
CA GLY A 143 19.94 13.93 -23.02
C GLY A 143 18.89 14.72 -23.82
N ALA A 144 19.00 14.73 -25.16
CA ALA A 144 18.00 15.35 -26.03
C ALA A 144 16.73 14.49 -26.11
N ILE A 145 16.88 13.17 -26.20
CA ILE A 145 15.75 12.20 -26.20
C ILE A 145 14.99 12.27 -24.89
N THR A 146 15.66 12.37 -23.75
CA THR A 146 15.04 12.53 -22.43
C THR A 146 14.22 13.82 -22.35
N LYS A 147 14.74 14.91 -22.91
CA LYS A 147 14.05 16.21 -22.94
C LYS A 147 12.82 16.20 -23.85
N ILE A 148 12.87 15.48 -24.95
CA ILE A 148 11.71 15.23 -25.83
C ILE A 148 10.68 14.40 -25.10
N ASN A 149 11.09 13.27 -24.51
CA ASN A 149 10.21 12.36 -23.79
C ASN A 149 9.48 13.04 -22.61
N SER A 150 10.14 13.98 -21.92
CA SER A 150 9.52 14.72 -20.82
C SER A 150 8.41 15.69 -21.26
N LYS A 151 8.34 16.01 -22.55
CA LYS A 151 7.31 16.88 -23.15
C LYS A 151 6.23 16.12 -23.92
N LEU A 152 6.43 14.81 -24.14
CA LEU A 152 5.45 13.96 -24.79
C LEU A 152 4.46 13.45 -23.76
N GLU A 153 3.17 13.69 -23.96
CA GLU A 153 2.11 13.10 -23.18
C GLU A 153 1.65 11.80 -23.86
N PRO A 154 1.53 10.69 -23.11
CA PRO A 154 1.02 9.45 -23.68
C PRO A 154 -0.44 9.61 -24.08
N LEU A 155 -0.73 9.55 -25.37
CA LEU A 155 -2.09 9.59 -25.90
C LEU A 155 -2.64 8.17 -25.98
N VAL A 156 -3.64 7.84 -25.18
CA VAL A 156 -4.36 6.56 -25.26
C VAL A 156 -5.41 6.67 -26.36
N LEU A 157 -5.14 6.04 -27.50
CA LEU A 157 -6.10 5.97 -28.60
C LEU A 157 -7.09 4.80 -28.37
N PRO A 158 -8.40 5.00 -28.52
CA PRO A 158 -9.36 3.92 -28.46
C PRO A 158 -9.18 2.94 -29.65
N VAL A 159 -9.37 1.64 -29.41
CA VAL A 159 -9.02 0.48 -30.25
C VAL A 159 -9.56 0.51 -31.70
N LYS A 160 -10.24 1.54 -32.13
CA LYS A 160 -10.78 1.68 -33.51
C LYS A 160 -10.50 3.03 -34.17
N GLN A 161 -9.57 3.82 -33.66
CA GLN A 161 -9.23 5.07 -34.30
C GLN A 161 -8.13 4.86 -35.35
N VAL A 162 -8.48 5.11 -36.61
CA VAL A 162 -7.50 5.12 -37.72
C VAL A 162 -6.68 6.40 -37.60
N VAL A 163 -5.39 6.27 -37.33
CA VAL A 163 -4.46 7.41 -37.39
C VAL A 163 -4.12 7.62 -38.85
N LEU A 164 -4.62 8.70 -39.46
CA LEU A 164 -4.19 9.13 -40.77
C LEU A 164 -2.75 9.65 -40.67
N VAL A 165 -1.80 8.86 -41.17
CA VAL A 165 -0.42 9.33 -41.40
C VAL A 165 -0.46 10.16 -42.67
N LEU A 166 -0.37 11.48 -42.53
CA LEU A 166 -0.14 12.36 -43.65
C LEU A 166 1.33 12.20 -44.08
N ASN A 167 1.52 11.67 -45.28
CA ASN A 167 2.81 11.64 -45.96
C ASN A 167 3.26 13.07 -46.37
#